data_5f8c9f5ec5df6301cf87ec323a3c328e
#
_entry.id   5f8c9f5ec5df6301cf87ec323a3c328e
#
_cell.length_a   1.000
_cell.length_b   1.000
_cell.length_c   1.000
_cell.angle_alpha   90.00
_cell.angle_beta   90.00
_cell.angle_gamma   90.00
#
_symmetry.space_group_name_H-M   'P 1'
#
loop_
_entity.id
_entity.type
_entity.pdbx_description
1 polymer ?
#
loop_
_entity_poly.entity_id
_entity_poly.type
_entity_poly.pdbx_seq_one_letter_code
_entity_poly.pdbx_strand_id
1 'polypeptide(L)'
;MGLFSKLVITDMPAIDWEMTPEYTFGTYESWGGRERVRSKKERVYYFFIDAWDEEPRLCLMERGIKHARVVAEILAPPEMVRQCVKEQGKVALFERTHPINAQLKQWLLANVVETDDESKIIPLETPAAAVVGDSGLPGREANVSAVAATILPSEPAEMSEEDVAALVRQYNFADQERNPNGDFAKSMVDNGDGLTVTDLATGLMWQRGGVDIMSHRSMRREVGRINAEGFAGYSDWRLPSMAEALSLLEPEKLANNQYLHRCFSGEQPFVFVDAVRKPGGQWFVDYKQGRAFWSSGTIPGGFGRLCRKEK
;
A
#
# COMPACT_ATOMS: atom_id res chain seq x y z
N MET A 1 -32.22 -10.09 2.03
CA MET A 1 -31.05 -9.35 2.57
C MET A 1 -29.84 -10.18 2.14
N GLY A 2 -28.88 -9.59 1.49
CA GLY A 2 -27.91 -10.36 0.74
C GLY A 2 -26.51 -10.32 1.33
N LEU A 3 -25.60 -11.05 0.78
CA LEU A 3 -24.15 -11.15 1.00
C LEU A 3 -23.53 -9.84 1.51
N PHE A 4 -24.12 -8.72 1.16
CA PHE A 4 -23.59 -7.39 1.42
C PHE A 4 -24.27 -6.68 2.59
N SER A 5 -25.22 -7.30 3.29
CA SER A 5 -25.89 -6.65 4.44
C SER A 5 -24.92 -6.38 5.58
N LYS A 6 -24.01 -7.30 5.88
CA LYS A 6 -22.92 -7.09 6.84
C LYS A 6 -21.93 -6.00 6.44
N LEU A 7 -21.79 -5.74 5.14
CA LEU A 7 -20.83 -4.79 4.61
C LEU A 7 -21.41 -3.38 4.45
N VAL A 8 -22.66 -3.17 4.94
CA VAL A 8 -23.38 -1.88 4.83
C VAL A 8 -23.51 -1.40 3.35
N ILE A 9 -23.62 -2.34 2.43
CA ILE A 9 -23.76 -2.06 1.01
C ILE A 9 -25.27 -2.07 0.70
N THR A 10 -25.82 -0.90 0.41
CA THR A 10 -27.28 -0.67 0.33
C THR A 10 -27.91 -1.14 -0.97
N ASP A 11 -27.16 -1.26 -2.05
CA ASP A 11 -27.63 -1.76 -3.34
C ASP A 11 -26.93 -3.10 -3.63
N MET A 12 -27.68 -4.12 -4.10
CA MET A 12 -27.06 -5.39 -4.50
C MET A 12 -26.04 -5.14 -5.63
N PRO A 13 -24.76 -5.17 -5.33
CA PRO A 13 -23.76 -4.85 -6.33
C PRO A 13 -23.61 -6.02 -7.30
N ALA A 14 -23.35 -5.69 -8.56
CA ALA A 14 -22.96 -6.70 -9.52
C ALA A 14 -21.58 -7.28 -9.16
N ILE A 15 -21.50 -8.60 -9.00
CA ILE A 15 -20.23 -9.30 -8.88
C ILE A 15 -19.66 -9.49 -10.27
N ASP A 16 -18.49 -8.95 -10.52
CA ASP A 16 -17.75 -9.20 -11.75
C ASP A 16 -16.91 -10.48 -11.59
N TRP A 17 -17.41 -11.56 -12.16
CA TRP A 17 -16.76 -12.86 -12.12
C TRP A 17 -15.57 -13.02 -13.07
N GLU A 18 -15.38 -12.06 -13.95
CA GLU A 18 -14.29 -12.04 -14.94
C GLU A 18 -13.17 -11.09 -14.53
N MET A 19 -13.40 -10.28 -13.49
CA MET A 19 -12.38 -9.41 -12.95
C MET A 19 -11.25 -10.24 -12.34
N THR A 20 -10.01 -9.87 -12.64
CA THR A 20 -8.81 -10.50 -12.08
C THR A 20 -8.01 -9.51 -11.26
N PRO A 21 -7.17 -9.98 -10.31
CA PRO A 21 -6.35 -9.11 -9.48
C PRO A 21 -5.42 -8.19 -10.28
N GLU A 22 -4.97 -8.59 -11.45
CA GLU A 22 -4.11 -7.78 -12.32
C GLU A 22 -4.75 -6.43 -12.68
N TYR A 23 -6.08 -6.38 -12.76
CA TYR A 23 -6.81 -5.14 -12.98
C TYR A 23 -6.87 -4.24 -11.73
N THR A 24 -6.46 -4.71 -10.57
CA THR A 24 -6.51 -3.95 -9.31
C THR A 24 -5.43 -2.89 -9.25
N PHE A 25 -4.25 -3.20 -9.76
CA PHE A 25 -3.06 -2.35 -9.68
C PHE A 25 -2.82 -1.52 -10.94
N GLY A 26 -3.57 -1.78 -12.01
CA GLY A 26 -3.54 -0.95 -13.20
C GLY A 26 -4.24 0.40 -13.00
N THR A 27 -3.82 1.44 -13.72
CA THR A 27 -4.67 2.62 -13.84
C THR A 27 -5.97 2.18 -14.48
N TYR A 28 -7.03 2.59 -13.86
CA TYR A 28 -8.39 2.43 -14.36
C TYR A 28 -8.54 2.74 -15.86
N GLU A 29 -7.74 3.67 -16.37
CA GLU A 29 -7.76 4.10 -17.78
C GLU A 29 -7.08 3.13 -18.74
N SER A 30 -6.07 2.36 -18.28
CA SER A 30 -5.28 1.47 -19.15
C SER A 30 -5.82 0.04 -19.24
N TRP A 31 -6.76 -0.37 -18.38
CA TRP A 31 -7.19 -1.76 -18.26
C TRP A 31 -8.69 -1.99 -18.52
N GLY A 32 -9.34 -1.12 -19.30
CA GLY A 32 -10.78 -1.26 -19.58
C GLY A 32 -11.69 -0.99 -18.39
N GLY A 33 -11.14 -0.47 -17.29
CA GLY A 33 -11.92 -0.19 -16.09
C GLY A 33 -13.02 0.85 -16.29
N ARG A 34 -12.91 1.74 -17.28
CA ARG A 34 -13.99 2.65 -17.69
C ARG A 34 -15.22 1.94 -18.25
N GLU A 35 -15.05 0.77 -18.80
CA GLU A 35 -16.15 -0.02 -19.31
C GLU A 35 -16.95 -0.69 -18.20
N ARG A 36 -16.29 -1.00 -17.08
CA ARG A 36 -16.87 -1.73 -15.94
C ARG A 36 -17.43 -0.82 -14.86
N VAL A 37 -16.81 0.33 -14.61
CA VAL A 37 -17.28 1.35 -13.65
C VAL A 37 -17.41 2.69 -14.36
N ARG A 38 -18.63 3.09 -14.68
CA ARG A 38 -18.93 4.23 -15.55
C ARG A 38 -19.14 5.55 -14.83
N SER A 39 -19.40 5.50 -13.53
CA SER A 39 -19.65 6.68 -12.72
C SER A 39 -18.88 6.66 -11.40
N LYS A 40 -18.68 7.83 -10.78
CA LYS A 40 -18.02 7.94 -9.47
C LYS A 40 -18.76 7.22 -8.34
N LYS A 41 -20.04 6.90 -8.53
CA LYS A 41 -20.90 6.23 -7.55
C LYS A 41 -20.95 4.72 -7.75
N GLU A 42 -20.62 4.23 -8.94
CA GLU A 42 -20.62 2.80 -9.21
C GLU A 42 -19.48 2.10 -8.49
N ARG A 43 -19.76 0.87 -8.06
CA ARG A 43 -18.81 -0.05 -7.46
C ARG A 43 -18.95 -1.40 -8.15
N VAL A 44 -17.81 -2.04 -8.36
CA VAL A 44 -17.73 -3.40 -8.87
C VAL A 44 -17.07 -4.24 -7.77
N TYR A 45 -17.63 -5.42 -7.54
CA TYR A 45 -17.12 -6.36 -6.55
C TYR A 45 -16.61 -7.61 -7.25
N TYR A 46 -15.50 -8.15 -6.78
CA TYR A 46 -14.97 -9.41 -7.30
C TYR A 46 -14.19 -10.16 -6.23
N PHE A 47 -14.15 -11.49 -6.39
CA PHE A 47 -13.41 -12.37 -5.50
C PHE A 47 -12.01 -12.64 -6.05
N PHE A 48 -11.05 -12.72 -5.16
CA PHE A 48 -9.68 -13.10 -5.49
C PHE A 48 -9.01 -13.80 -4.31
N ILE A 49 -7.88 -14.45 -4.56
CA ILE A 49 -7.08 -15.08 -3.51
C ILE A 49 -5.87 -14.19 -3.22
N ASP A 50 -5.71 -13.83 -1.95
CA ASP A 50 -4.51 -13.20 -1.41
C ASP A 50 -3.58 -14.28 -0.86
N ALA A 51 -2.43 -14.48 -1.51
CA ALA A 51 -1.41 -15.45 -1.13
C ALA A 51 -0.10 -14.76 -0.68
N TRP A 52 -0.19 -13.57 -0.08
CA TRP A 52 0.95 -12.85 0.46
C TRP A 52 1.47 -13.44 1.78
N ASP A 53 0.59 -14.01 2.58
CA ASP A 53 0.92 -14.69 3.82
C ASP A 53 1.12 -16.20 3.55
N GLU A 54 1.59 -16.96 4.55
CA GLU A 54 1.82 -18.40 4.43
C GLU A 54 0.55 -19.18 4.05
N GLU A 55 -0.59 -18.76 4.59
CA GLU A 55 -1.90 -19.32 4.26
C GLU A 55 -2.66 -18.38 3.32
N PRO A 56 -3.03 -18.84 2.12
CA PRO A 56 -3.78 -18.04 1.18
C PRO A 56 -5.21 -17.81 1.67
N ARG A 57 -5.71 -16.57 1.49
CA ARG A 57 -7.05 -16.15 1.90
C ARG A 57 -7.92 -15.83 0.70
N LEU A 58 -9.19 -16.23 0.75
CA LEU A 58 -10.17 -15.80 -0.25
C LEU A 58 -10.76 -14.46 0.19
N CYS A 59 -10.65 -13.46 -0.66
CA CYS A 59 -11.01 -12.08 -0.35
C CYS A 59 -12.06 -11.54 -1.32
N LEU A 60 -12.87 -10.61 -0.82
CA LEU A 60 -13.78 -9.80 -1.64
C LEU A 60 -13.19 -8.40 -1.77
N MET A 61 -13.01 -7.95 -3.01
CA MET A 61 -12.54 -6.63 -3.37
C MET A 61 -13.70 -5.75 -3.83
N GLU A 62 -13.76 -4.52 -3.30
CA GLU A 62 -14.55 -3.43 -3.88
C GLU A 62 -13.65 -2.58 -4.79
N ARG A 63 -14.11 -2.31 -5.99
CA ARG A 63 -13.46 -1.43 -6.94
C ARG A 63 -14.38 -0.29 -7.37
N GLY A 64 -13.93 0.93 -7.17
CA GLY A 64 -14.50 2.14 -7.75
C GLY A 64 -13.56 2.76 -8.77
N ILE A 65 -13.93 3.92 -9.32
CA ILE A 65 -13.10 4.63 -10.32
C ILE A 65 -11.71 4.99 -9.77
N LYS A 66 -11.61 5.34 -8.49
CA LYS A 66 -10.40 5.89 -7.90
C LYS A 66 -9.84 5.06 -6.74
N HIS A 67 -10.47 3.95 -6.41
CA HIS A 67 -10.04 3.12 -5.28
C HIS A 67 -10.29 1.65 -5.54
N ALA A 68 -9.49 0.82 -4.90
CA ALA A 68 -9.73 -0.60 -4.73
C ALA A 68 -9.44 -0.92 -3.25
N ARG A 69 -10.33 -1.67 -2.60
CA ARG A 69 -10.14 -2.07 -1.21
C ARG A 69 -10.68 -3.47 -0.97
N VAL A 70 -9.99 -4.23 -0.14
CA VAL A 70 -10.51 -5.50 0.35
C VAL A 70 -11.56 -5.20 1.42
N VAL A 71 -12.77 -5.68 1.22
CA VAL A 71 -13.91 -5.40 2.13
C VAL A 71 -14.27 -6.57 3.02
N ALA A 72 -13.90 -7.77 2.63
CA ALA A 72 -14.15 -8.96 3.44
C ALA A 72 -13.16 -10.08 3.11
N GLU A 73 -12.93 -10.94 4.09
CA GLU A 73 -12.40 -12.28 3.92
C GLU A 73 -13.55 -13.28 3.91
N ILE A 74 -13.45 -14.30 3.04
CA ILE A 74 -14.47 -15.34 2.90
C ILE A 74 -13.92 -16.66 3.43
N LEU A 75 -14.62 -17.24 4.39
CA LEU A 75 -14.26 -18.51 5.01
C LEU A 75 -14.62 -19.68 4.07
N ALA A 76 -13.81 -19.87 3.04
CA ALA A 76 -13.88 -21.05 2.16
C ALA A 76 -13.05 -22.20 2.76
N PRO A 77 -13.33 -23.46 2.33
CA PRO A 77 -12.48 -24.60 2.72
C PRO A 77 -11.02 -24.34 2.34
N PRO A 78 -10.07 -24.36 3.30
CA PRO A 78 -8.67 -23.98 3.05
C PRO A 78 -8.01 -24.82 1.93
N GLU A 79 -8.34 -26.12 1.85
CA GLU A 79 -7.81 -26.99 0.79
C GLU A 79 -8.23 -26.54 -0.61
N MET A 80 -9.46 -26.05 -0.75
CA MET A 80 -9.96 -25.54 -2.03
C MET A 80 -9.23 -24.27 -2.47
N VAL A 81 -8.92 -23.39 -1.50
CA VAL A 81 -8.15 -22.16 -1.76
C VAL A 81 -6.72 -22.51 -2.14
N ARG A 82 -6.05 -23.39 -1.37
CA ARG A 82 -4.69 -23.87 -1.67
C ARG A 82 -4.61 -24.57 -3.04
N GLN A 83 -5.60 -25.41 -3.35
CA GLN A 83 -5.64 -26.10 -4.64
C GLN A 83 -5.77 -25.10 -5.80
N CYS A 84 -6.62 -24.08 -5.65
CA CYS A 84 -6.78 -23.04 -6.66
C CYS A 84 -5.46 -22.30 -6.94
N VAL A 85 -4.71 -21.93 -5.91
CA VAL A 85 -3.39 -21.31 -6.06
C VAL A 85 -2.41 -22.26 -6.76
N LYS A 86 -2.39 -23.51 -6.38
CA LYS A 86 -1.50 -24.52 -6.95
C LYS A 86 -1.76 -24.76 -8.45
N GLU A 87 -3.02 -24.78 -8.87
CA GLU A 87 -3.42 -24.98 -10.25
C GLU A 87 -2.96 -23.85 -11.18
N GLN A 88 -2.92 -22.62 -10.67
CA GLN A 88 -2.56 -21.47 -11.46
C GLN A 88 -1.04 -21.28 -11.62
N GLY A 89 -0.25 -21.97 -10.83
CA GLY A 89 1.21 -21.90 -10.89
C GLY A 89 1.75 -20.51 -10.45
N LYS A 90 2.99 -20.24 -10.83
CA LYS A 90 3.60 -18.91 -10.55
C LYS A 90 3.01 -17.89 -11.52
N VAL A 91 2.08 -17.10 -11.03
CA VAL A 91 1.76 -15.80 -11.62
C VAL A 91 3.01 -14.91 -11.48
N ALA A 92 3.17 -13.93 -12.34
CA ALA A 92 4.39 -13.09 -12.43
C ALA A 92 5.06 -12.80 -11.08
N LEU A 93 6.37 -12.67 -11.06
CA LEU A 93 7.28 -12.56 -9.90
C LEU A 93 6.83 -11.60 -8.77
N PHE A 94 5.84 -10.75 -9.02
CA PHE A 94 5.41 -9.68 -8.13
C PHE A 94 4.00 -9.85 -7.57
N GLU A 95 3.21 -10.80 -8.08
CA GLU A 95 1.81 -10.95 -7.69
C GLU A 95 1.60 -12.25 -6.94
N ARG A 96 1.29 -12.12 -5.67
CA ARG A 96 0.76 -13.21 -4.85
C ARG A 96 -0.74 -13.10 -4.69
N THR A 97 -1.39 -12.49 -5.66
CA THR A 97 -2.84 -12.44 -5.78
C THR A 97 -3.26 -13.28 -6.97
N HIS A 98 -4.25 -14.13 -6.79
CA HIS A 98 -4.70 -15.06 -7.82
C HIS A 98 -6.18 -14.88 -8.10
N PRO A 99 -6.63 -15.02 -9.37
CA PRO A 99 -8.04 -15.14 -9.67
C PRO A 99 -8.60 -16.44 -9.09
N ILE A 100 -9.91 -16.49 -8.87
CA ILE A 100 -10.60 -17.71 -8.47
C ILE A 100 -10.78 -18.63 -9.68
N ASN A 101 -10.72 -19.96 -9.44
CA ASN A 101 -11.04 -20.96 -10.45
C ASN A 101 -12.55 -21.25 -10.49
N ALA A 102 -12.96 -22.08 -11.46
CA ALA A 102 -14.36 -22.45 -11.63
C ALA A 102 -14.96 -23.18 -10.41
N GLN A 103 -14.16 -23.96 -9.69
CA GLN A 103 -14.59 -24.69 -8.51
C GLN A 103 -14.89 -23.72 -7.35
N LEU A 104 -14.01 -22.77 -7.07
CA LEU A 104 -14.25 -21.72 -6.07
C LEU A 104 -15.45 -20.86 -6.45
N LYS A 105 -15.61 -20.51 -7.73
CA LYS A 105 -16.78 -19.78 -8.19
C LYS A 105 -18.08 -20.53 -7.89
N GLN A 106 -18.16 -21.82 -8.20
CA GLN A 106 -19.34 -22.64 -7.90
C GLN A 106 -19.60 -22.71 -6.40
N TRP A 107 -18.55 -22.91 -5.61
CA TRP A 107 -18.67 -22.93 -4.15
C TRP A 107 -19.18 -21.59 -3.59
N LEU A 108 -18.65 -20.45 -4.08
CA LEU A 108 -19.09 -19.12 -3.68
C LEU A 108 -20.57 -18.89 -4.01
N LEU A 109 -21.01 -19.25 -5.20
CA LEU A 109 -22.42 -19.15 -5.58
C LEU A 109 -23.31 -19.93 -4.62
N ALA A 110 -23.01 -21.19 -4.38
CA ALA A 110 -23.83 -22.08 -3.56
C ALA A 110 -23.78 -21.79 -2.04
N ASN A 111 -22.70 -21.22 -1.52
CA ASN A 111 -22.48 -21.10 -0.09
C ASN A 111 -22.44 -19.66 0.45
N VAL A 112 -22.33 -18.67 -0.43
CA VAL A 112 -22.14 -17.29 -0.02
C VAL A 112 -23.12 -16.34 -0.73
N VAL A 113 -23.21 -16.44 -2.06
CA VAL A 113 -23.99 -15.47 -2.86
C VAL A 113 -25.49 -15.78 -2.84
N GLU A 114 -25.87 -17.07 -2.97
CA GLU A 114 -27.27 -17.52 -3.06
C GLU A 114 -27.89 -17.81 -1.69
N THR A 115 -27.09 -18.22 -0.71
CA THR A 115 -27.58 -18.67 0.60
C THR A 115 -27.65 -17.59 1.65
N ASP A 116 -27.07 -16.44 1.41
CA ASP A 116 -27.02 -15.35 2.38
C ASP A 116 -26.36 -15.73 3.73
N ASP A 117 -25.45 -16.71 3.68
CA ASP A 117 -24.77 -17.22 4.88
C ASP A 117 -23.68 -16.24 5.35
N GLU A 118 -24.10 -15.28 6.16
CA GLU A 118 -23.23 -14.28 6.74
C GLU A 118 -22.12 -14.86 7.66
N SER A 119 -22.26 -16.12 8.08
CA SER A 119 -21.26 -16.76 8.96
C SER A 119 -19.92 -16.99 8.24
N LYS A 120 -19.94 -17.05 6.92
CA LYS A 120 -18.76 -17.23 6.08
C LYS A 120 -18.07 -15.91 5.67
N ILE A 121 -18.62 -14.77 6.08
CA ILE A 121 -18.10 -13.45 5.73
C ILE A 121 -17.49 -12.80 6.96
N ILE A 122 -16.20 -12.53 6.91
CA ILE A 122 -15.51 -11.70 7.90
C ILE A 122 -15.33 -10.30 7.27
N PRO A 123 -16.15 -9.31 7.66
CA PRO A 123 -15.92 -7.94 7.22
C PRO A 123 -14.53 -7.49 7.66
N LEU A 124 -13.75 -7.01 6.71
CA LEU A 124 -12.54 -6.29 7.04
C LEU A 124 -12.98 -4.84 7.23
N GLU A 125 -12.88 -4.36 8.45
CA GLU A 125 -13.12 -2.95 8.72
C GLU A 125 -12.24 -2.17 7.75
N THR A 126 -12.87 -1.34 6.93
CA THR A 126 -12.11 -0.28 6.29
C THR A 126 -11.64 0.59 7.44
N PRO A 127 -10.35 0.73 7.67
CA PRO A 127 -9.92 1.78 8.56
C PRO A 127 -10.59 3.04 8.04
N ALA A 128 -11.51 3.63 8.80
CA ALA A 128 -11.95 5.00 8.57
C ALA A 128 -10.66 5.77 8.39
N ALA A 129 -10.51 6.55 7.31
CA ALA A 129 -9.29 7.27 6.94
C ALA A 129 -8.52 7.55 8.21
N ALA A 130 -7.49 6.74 8.48
CA ALA A 130 -7.11 6.49 9.85
C ALA A 130 -6.76 7.84 10.44
N VAL A 131 -7.59 8.32 11.33
CA VAL A 131 -7.11 9.23 12.37
C VAL A 131 -5.98 8.42 12.96
N VAL A 132 -4.78 8.68 12.51
CA VAL A 132 -3.60 7.95 12.96
C VAL A 132 -3.57 8.26 14.44
N GLY A 133 -3.97 7.29 15.26
CA GLY A 133 -4.13 7.47 16.68
C GLY A 133 -2.83 7.94 17.34
N ASP A 134 -2.73 7.84 18.62
CA ASP A 134 -1.48 8.10 19.33
C ASP A 134 -0.31 7.44 18.57
N SER A 135 0.69 8.24 18.21
CA SER A 135 1.86 7.76 17.46
C SER A 135 2.71 6.78 18.28
N GLY A 136 2.59 6.84 19.60
CA GLY A 136 3.45 6.14 20.54
C GLY A 136 4.90 6.64 20.53
N LEU A 137 5.15 7.80 19.90
CA LEU A 137 6.45 8.45 19.85
C LEU A 137 6.58 9.50 20.94
N PRO A 138 7.81 9.81 21.37
CA PRO A 138 8.04 10.95 22.23
C PRO A 138 7.62 12.25 21.53
N GLY A 139 7.08 13.19 22.26
CA GLY A 139 6.85 14.54 21.76
C GLY A 139 8.16 15.28 21.48
N ARG A 140 8.10 16.33 20.71
CA ARG A 140 9.25 17.12 20.27
C ARG A 140 10.08 17.72 21.42
N GLU A 141 9.41 18.02 22.54
CA GLU A 141 10.04 18.56 23.77
C GLU A 141 10.68 17.48 24.64
N ALA A 142 10.52 16.21 24.31
CA ALA A 142 11.09 15.13 25.08
C ALA A 142 12.61 15.08 24.90
N ASN A 143 13.29 14.68 25.94
CA ASN A 143 14.75 14.48 25.90
C ASN A 143 15.04 13.18 25.12
N VAL A 144 15.13 13.28 23.79
CA VAL A 144 15.44 12.18 22.91
C VAL A 144 16.95 12.03 22.80
N SER A 145 17.47 10.80 22.93
CA SER A 145 18.90 10.54 22.76
C SER A 145 19.39 11.06 21.41
N ALA A 146 20.45 11.84 21.42
CA ALA A 146 21.04 12.38 20.20
C ALA A 146 21.52 11.23 19.30
N VAL A 147 20.98 11.15 18.10
CA VAL A 147 21.45 10.29 17.02
C VAL A 147 22.30 11.14 16.08
N ALA A 148 23.35 10.53 15.51
CA ALA A 148 24.17 11.24 14.53
C ALA A 148 23.33 11.65 13.31
N ALA A 149 23.40 12.93 12.96
CA ALA A 149 22.66 13.44 11.83
C ALA A 149 23.17 12.82 10.51
N THR A 150 22.25 12.31 9.72
CA THR A 150 22.52 11.70 8.41
C THR A 150 21.81 12.49 7.31
N ILE A 151 22.58 13.04 6.38
CA ILE A 151 22.00 13.72 5.21
C ILE A 151 21.76 12.68 4.11
N LEU A 152 20.49 12.45 3.79
CA LEU A 152 20.09 11.57 2.70
C LEU A 152 20.00 12.34 1.38
N PRO A 153 20.32 11.69 0.23
CA PRO A 153 20.07 12.26 -1.09
C PRO A 153 18.58 12.54 -1.28
N SER A 154 18.23 13.75 -1.69
CA SER A 154 16.82 14.20 -1.83
C SER A 154 16.40 14.51 -3.26
N GLU A 155 17.34 14.51 -4.19
CA GLU A 155 17.07 14.88 -5.59
C GLU A 155 16.40 13.70 -6.35
N PRO A 156 15.52 14.01 -7.32
CA PRO A 156 14.99 13.01 -8.24
C PRO A 156 16.12 12.27 -8.94
N ALA A 157 16.00 10.97 -9.06
CA ALA A 157 17.07 10.14 -9.61
C ALA A 157 16.60 9.18 -10.70
N GLU A 158 17.49 8.88 -11.64
CA GLU A 158 17.38 7.72 -12.52
C GLU A 158 18.29 6.63 -11.96
N MET A 159 17.71 5.47 -11.59
CA MET A 159 18.41 4.42 -10.85
C MET A 159 18.24 3.05 -11.49
N SER A 160 19.32 2.30 -11.55
CA SER A 160 19.33 0.85 -11.84
C SER A 160 19.09 0.03 -10.56
N GLU A 161 18.98 -1.29 -10.70
CA GLU A 161 18.93 -2.22 -9.56
C GLU A 161 20.22 -2.16 -8.74
N GLU A 162 21.35 -2.01 -9.40
CA GLU A 162 22.68 -1.92 -8.80
C GLU A 162 22.83 -0.63 -7.97
N ASP A 163 22.28 0.49 -8.47
CA ASP A 163 22.28 1.77 -7.76
C ASP A 163 21.46 1.67 -6.47
N VAL A 164 20.29 1.03 -6.52
CA VAL A 164 19.47 0.80 -5.33
C VAL A 164 20.20 -0.13 -4.34
N ALA A 165 20.82 -1.21 -4.82
CA ALA A 165 21.58 -2.10 -3.96
C ALA A 165 22.82 -1.42 -3.32
N ALA A 166 23.48 -0.54 -4.06
CA ALA A 166 24.59 0.27 -3.54
C ALA A 166 24.10 1.23 -2.43
N LEU A 167 22.96 1.90 -2.67
CA LEU A 167 22.34 2.81 -1.71
C LEU A 167 21.95 2.10 -0.41
N VAL A 168 21.32 0.92 -0.52
CA VAL A 168 20.94 0.07 0.62
C VAL A 168 22.15 -0.27 1.47
N ARG A 169 23.26 -0.68 0.85
CA ARG A 169 24.51 -1.00 1.57
C ARG A 169 25.17 0.23 2.18
N GLN A 170 25.21 1.34 1.44
CA GLN A 170 25.88 2.57 1.88
C GLN A 170 25.29 3.10 3.19
N TYR A 171 23.98 3.08 3.33
CA TYR A 171 23.27 3.61 4.49
C TYR A 171 22.82 2.52 5.48
N ASN A 172 23.15 1.26 5.20
CA ASN A 172 22.70 0.13 6.00
C ASN A 172 21.17 0.07 6.17
N PHE A 173 20.40 0.42 5.11
CA PHE A 173 18.96 0.30 5.15
C PHE A 173 18.52 -1.15 5.25
N ALA A 174 17.43 -1.41 5.98
CA ALA A 174 16.72 -2.67 5.90
C ALA A 174 16.07 -2.80 4.50
N ASP A 175 16.33 -3.91 3.82
CA ASP A 175 15.66 -4.31 2.58
C ASP A 175 15.70 -5.84 2.54
N GLN A 176 14.54 -6.48 2.56
CA GLN A 176 14.45 -7.94 2.73
C GLN A 176 15.09 -8.75 1.60
N GLU A 177 15.31 -8.14 0.44
CA GLU A 177 16.02 -8.79 -0.67
C GLU A 177 17.53 -8.48 -0.70
N ARG A 178 17.93 -7.26 -0.30
CA ARG A 178 19.29 -6.75 -0.51
C ARG A 178 20.10 -6.66 0.78
N ASN A 179 19.46 -6.40 1.91
CA ASN A 179 20.09 -6.28 3.23
C ASN A 179 19.06 -6.52 4.36
N PRO A 180 18.58 -7.75 4.58
CA PRO A 180 17.53 -8.05 5.56
C PRO A 180 17.89 -7.70 7.00
N ASN A 181 19.20 -7.63 7.31
CA ASN A 181 19.70 -7.27 8.64
C ASN A 181 20.13 -5.80 8.72
N GLY A 182 19.72 -4.96 7.76
CA GLY A 182 20.01 -3.54 7.80
C GLY A 182 19.35 -2.88 9.01
N ASP A 183 20.07 -1.96 9.63
CA ASP A 183 19.61 -1.24 10.81
C ASP A 183 20.01 0.23 10.68
N PHE A 184 19.18 0.99 9.97
CA PHE A 184 19.36 2.42 9.83
C PHE A 184 18.79 3.13 11.06
N ALA A 185 19.64 3.87 11.75
CA ALA A 185 19.27 4.57 12.98
C ALA A 185 18.24 5.68 12.69
N LYS A 186 17.12 5.63 13.40
CA LYS A 186 16.00 6.59 13.33
C LYS A 186 15.79 7.25 14.69
N SER A 187 15.35 8.49 14.69
CA SER A 187 14.99 9.22 15.90
C SER A 187 13.67 9.99 15.68
N MET A 188 12.57 9.24 15.71
CA MET A 188 11.24 9.77 15.39
C MET A 188 10.63 10.48 16.58
N VAL A 189 10.05 11.66 16.33
CA VAL A 189 9.27 12.43 17.33
C VAL A 189 7.92 12.81 16.75
N ASP A 190 6.91 12.88 17.62
CA ASP A 190 5.59 13.40 17.28
C ASP A 190 5.59 14.93 17.32
N ASN A 191 5.08 15.55 16.25
CA ASN A 191 5.01 17.02 16.18
C ASN A 191 3.80 17.61 16.95
N GLY A 192 2.92 16.74 17.49
CA GLY A 192 1.77 17.15 18.30
C GLY A 192 0.57 17.67 17.50
N ASP A 193 0.66 17.64 16.17
CA ASP A 193 -0.42 18.08 15.26
C ASP A 193 -1.36 16.93 14.83
N GLY A 194 -1.03 15.69 15.21
CA GLY A 194 -1.74 14.47 14.80
C GLY A 194 -1.54 14.10 13.32
N LEU A 195 -0.86 14.92 12.54
CA LEU A 195 -0.72 14.80 11.09
C LEU A 195 0.70 14.43 10.67
N THR A 196 1.70 14.83 11.44
CA THR A 196 3.11 14.71 11.06
C THR A 196 3.99 14.17 12.18
N VAL A 197 5.10 13.56 11.77
CA VAL A 197 6.22 13.17 12.64
C VAL A 197 7.52 13.64 12.02
N THR A 198 8.55 13.86 12.84
CA THR A 198 9.88 14.23 12.36
C THR A 198 10.90 13.16 12.77
N ASP A 199 11.75 12.78 11.84
CA ASP A 199 12.95 12.01 12.14
C ASP A 199 14.13 12.96 12.36
N LEU A 200 14.56 13.09 13.60
CA LEU A 200 15.67 13.97 14.00
C LEU A 200 17.02 13.53 13.43
N ALA A 201 17.15 12.23 13.11
CA ALA A 201 18.38 11.70 12.51
C ALA A 201 18.58 12.19 11.07
N THR A 202 17.49 12.36 10.31
CA THR A 202 17.54 12.79 8.89
C THR A 202 17.09 14.23 8.69
N GLY A 203 16.44 14.82 9.69
CA GLY A 203 15.80 16.14 9.57
C GLY A 203 14.61 16.12 8.61
N LEU A 204 13.97 14.98 8.42
CA LEU A 204 12.80 14.83 7.55
C LEU A 204 11.51 14.82 8.36
N MET A 205 10.61 15.70 7.99
CA MET A 205 9.23 15.66 8.46
C MET A 205 8.39 14.82 7.49
N TRP A 206 7.56 13.95 8.04
CA TRP A 206 6.76 12.97 7.30
C TRP A 206 5.27 13.12 7.56
N GLN A 207 4.48 12.97 6.52
CA GLN A 207 3.04 12.80 6.61
C GLN A 207 2.71 11.42 7.23
N ARG A 208 1.92 11.39 8.30
CA ARG A 208 1.51 10.16 8.97
C ARG A 208 0.47 9.37 8.18
N GLY A 209 -0.54 10.05 7.63
CA GLY A 209 -1.69 9.45 6.95
C GLY A 209 -1.38 8.91 5.55
N GLY A 210 -0.60 9.63 4.76
CA GLY A 210 -0.32 9.28 3.37
C GLY A 210 -1.37 9.76 2.37
N VAL A 211 -1.17 9.42 1.10
CA VAL A 211 -2.01 9.77 -0.04
C VAL A 211 -2.52 8.50 -0.71
N ASP A 212 -3.78 8.48 -1.08
CA ASP A 212 -4.44 7.34 -1.67
C ASP A 212 -3.86 6.94 -3.03
N ILE A 213 -4.15 5.71 -3.46
CA ILE A 213 -3.63 5.14 -4.70
C ILE A 213 -4.07 5.94 -5.92
N MET A 214 -3.12 6.28 -6.76
CA MET A 214 -3.38 6.96 -8.03
C MET A 214 -2.21 6.81 -9.02
N SER A 215 -2.39 7.26 -10.26
CA SER A 215 -1.28 7.29 -11.22
C SER A 215 -0.20 8.28 -10.79
N HIS A 216 1.05 8.05 -11.19
CA HIS A 216 2.17 8.96 -10.89
C HIS A 216 1.89 10.40 -11.34
N ARG A 217 1.25 10.60 -12.50
CA ARG A 217 0.84 11.93 -12.97
C ARG A 217 -0.20 12.57 -12.06
N SER A 218 -1.17 11.80 -11.58
CA SER A 218 -2.18 12.29 -10.62
C SER A 218 -1.58 12.56 -9.26
N MET A 219 -0.62 11.73 -8.82
CA MET A 219 0.12 11.92 -7.58
C MET A 219 0.85 13.28 -7.56
N ARG A 220 1.54 13.63 -8.64
CA ARG A 220 2.20 14.96 -8.74
C ARG A 220 1.20 16.12 -8.66
N ARG A 221 0.01 15.99 -9.25
CA ARG A 221 -1.04 17.00 -9.11
C ARG A 221 -1.59 17.08 -7.68
N GLU A 222 -1.75 15.93 -7.04
CA GLU A 222 -2.21 15.85 -5.66
C GLU A 222 -1.20 16.48 -4.69
N VAL A 223 0.09 16.26 -4.89
CA VAL A 223 1.15 16.96 -4.14
C VAL A 223 1.02 18.47 -4.31
N GLY A 224 0.77 18.95 -5.54
CA GLY A 224 0.52 20.38 -5.80
C GLY A 224 -0.72 20.90 -5.06
N ARG A 225 -1.80 20.13 -4.98
CA ARG A 225 -3.03 20.48 -4.24
C ARG A 225 -2.74 20.55 -2.73
N ILE A 226 -2.07 19.55 -2.17
CA ILE A 226 -1.70 19.49 -0.74
C ILE A 226 -0.84 20.72 -0.36
N ASN A 227 0.09 21.09 -1.22
CA ASN A 227 0.93 22.27 -1.00
C ASN A 227 0.14 23.59 -1.10
N ALA A 228 -0.79 23.68 -2.04
CA ALA A 228 -1.66 24.86 -2.17
C ALA A 228 -2.60 25.04 -0.98
N GLU A 229 -3.03 23.93 -0.36
CA GLU A 229 -3.87 23.94 0.85
C GLU A 229 -3.06 24.15 2.14
N GLY A 230 -1.74 24.10 2.07
CA GLY A 230 -0.88 24.30 3.24
C GLY A 230 -1.00 23.20 4.29
N PHE A 231 -0.96 21.92 3.87
CA PHE A 231 -1.08 20.78 4.77
C PHE A 231 -0.10 20.88 5.95
N ALA A 232 -0.62 20.71 7.16
CA ALA A 232 0.12 20.87 8.42
C ALA A 232 0.89 22.20 8.55
N GLY A 233 0.43 23.25 7.85
CA GLY A 233 1.06 24.58 7.86
C GLY A 233 2.23 24.75 6.88
N TYR A 234 2.46 23.77 5.99
CA TYR A 234 3.58 23.79 5.05
C TYR A 234 3.13 23.64 3.60
N SER A 235 3.93 24.19 2.66
CA SER A 235 3.64 24.18 1.22
C SER A 235 4.80 23.63 0.37
N ASP A 236 5.71 22.88 0.99
CA ASP A 236 6.92 22.29 0.37
C ASP A 236 6.99 20.76 0.49
N TRP A 237 5.82 20.14 0.61
CA TRP A 237 5.68 18.66 0.59
C TRP A 237 6.05 18.11 -0.77
N ARG A 238 6.71 16.96 -0.78
CA ARG A 238 7.14 16.26 -1.98
C ARG A 238 7.12 14.74 -1.80
N LEU A 239 7.22 14.01 -2.89
CA LEU A 239 7.54 12.59 -2.83
C LEU A 239 8.93 12.40 -2.25
N PRO A 240 9.16 11.35 -1.46
CA PRO A 240 10.49 11.04 -0.96
C PRO A 240 11.40 10.56 -2.10
N SER A 241 12.70 10.77 -1.95
CA SER A 241 13.69 10.06 -2.76
C SER A 241 13.72 8.58 -2.37
N MET A 242 14.47 7.75 -3.13
CA MET A 242 14.69 6.35 -2.79
C MET A 242 15.31 6.19 -1.39
N ALA A 243 16.37 6.95 -1.09
CA ALA A 243 17.04 6.89 0.20
C ALA A 243 16.12 7.27 1.36
N GLU A 244 15.34 8.33 1.16
CA GLU A 244 14.41 8.81 2.18
C GLU A 244 13.29 7.80 2.46
N ALA A 245 12.70 7.18 1.43
CA ALA A 245 11.67 6.17 1.64
C ALA A 245 12.22 4.87 2.27
N LEU A 246 13.43 4.44 1.87
CA LEU A 246 14.11 3.29 2.46
C LEU A 246 14.47 3.51 3.93
N SER A 247 14.76 4.75 4.35
CA SER A 247 15.08 5.06 5.76
C SER A 247 13.95 4.76 6.73
N LEU A 248 12.72 4.63 6.25
CA LEU A 248 11.56 4.27 7.07
C LEU A 248 11.41 2.76 7.28
N LEU A 249 12.11 1.91 6.49
CA LEU A 249 12.00 0.46 6.63
C LEU A 249 12.55 0.01 8.00
N GLU A 250 11.80 -0.89 8.62
CA GLU A 250 12.21 -1.60 9.82
C GLU A 250 12.81 -2.96 9.43
N PRO A 251 13.77 -3.50 10.21
CA PRO A 251 14.38 -4.80 9.90
C PRO A 251 13.39 -5.96 10.04
N GLU A 252 12.40 -5.80 10.90
CA GLU A 252 11.38 -6.80 11.19
C GLU A 252 9.96 -6.24 11.01
N LYS A 253 9.00 -7.13 10.73
CA LYS A 253 7.58 -6.75 10.71
C LYS A 253 7.12 -6.38 12.12
N LEU A 254 6.49 -5.23 12.21
CA LEU A 254 5.90 -4.75 13.45
C LEU A 254 4.45 -5.27 13.61
N ALA A 255 3.82 -4.90 14.72
CA ALA A 255 2.47 -5.37 15.07
C ALA A 255 1.38 -5.05 14.03
N ASN A 256 1.62 -4.07 13.15
CA ASN A 256 0.77 -3.73 12.01
C ASN A 256 1.01 -4.63 10.77
N ASN A 257 1.79 -5.70 10.90
CA ASN A 257 2.20 -6.61 9.82
C ASN A 257 2.94 -5.93 8.66
N GLN A 258 3.64 -4.84 8.95
CA GLN A 258 4.45 -4.08 8.00
C GLN A 258 5.84 -3.79 8.56
N TYR A 259 6.81 -3.56 7.67
CA TYR A 259 8.16 -3.09 7.97
C TYR A 259 8.17 -1.56 8.10
N LEU A 260 7.20 -1.02 8.83
CA LEU A 260 6.98 0.42 8.99
C LEU A 260 6.48 0.71 10.40
N HIS A 261 7.03 1.73 11.04
CA HIS A 261 6.62 2.10 12.39
C HIS A 261 5.13 2.46 12.46
N ARG A 262 4.46 2.04 13.54
CA ARG A 262 3.02 2.21 13.76
C ARG A 262 2.55 3.67 13.83
N CYS A 263 3.45 4.65 13.94
CA CYS A 263 3.11 6.06 13.86
C CYS A 263 2.56 6.47 12.49
N PHE A 264 2.82 5.64 11.47
CA PHE A 264 2.31 5.82 10.12
C PHE A 264 1.06 4.97 9.88
N SER A 265 0.17 5.46 9.01
CA SER A 265 -0.95 4.66 8.51
C SER A 265 -0.44 3.44 7.74
N GLY A 266 -1.03 2.29 8.00
CA GLY A 266 -0.77 1.05 7.25
C GLY A 266 -1.54 0.94 5.93
N GLU A 267 -2.38 1.91 5.59
CA GLU A 267 -3.20 1.89 4.36
C GLU A 267 -2.40 2.13 3.08
N GLN A 268 -1.16 2.59 3.21
CA GLN A 268 -0.25 2.80 2.08
C GLN A 268 0.86 1.75 2.14
N PRO A 269 0.59 0.50 1.73
CA PRO A 269 1.55 -0.60 1.86
C PRO A 269 2.78 -0.41 0.98
N PHE A 270 2.68 0.31 -0.12
CA PHE A 270 3.80 0.69 -0.99
C PHE A 270 3.61 2.11 -1.50
N VAL A 271 4.68 2.84 -1.63
CA VAL A 271 4.63 4.26 -2.01
C VAL A 271 5.54 4.58 -3.18
N PHE A 272 5.12 5.56 -3.98
CA PHE A 272 6.00 6.17 -4.96
C PHE A 272 7.21 6.82 -4.30
N VAL A 273 8.35 6.68 -4.95
CA VAL A 273 9.53 7.51 -4.72
C VAL A 273 9.82 8.37 -5.94
N ASP A 274 10.51 9.50 -5.74
CA ASP A 274 10.90 10.38 -6.85
C ASP A 274 12.15 9.83 -7.55
N ALA A 275 12.02 8.61 -8.07
CA ALA A 275 13.04 7.92 -8.83
C ALA A 275 12.43 7.12 -9.96
N VAL A 276 13.05 7.18 -11.14
CA VAL A 276 12.71 6.36 -12.30
C VAL A 276 13.73 5.26 -12.49
N ARG A 277 13.28 4.11 -13.00
CA ARG A 277 14.17 3.00 -13.30
C ARG A 277 14.84 3.16 -14.64
N LYS A 278 16.10 2.78 -14.73
CA LYS A 278 16.85 2.66 -15.96
C LYS A 278 17.03 1.17 -16.32
N PRO A 279 16.61 0.69 -17.51
CA PRO A 279 15.80 1.37 -18.54
C PRO A 279 14.29 1.23 -18.23
N GLY A 280 13.61 2.38 -18.10
CA GLY A 280 12.15 2.47 -18.03
C GLY A 280 11.47 1.85 -16.81
N GLY A 281 10.54 2.56 -16.22
CA GLY A 281 9.77 2.13 -15.05
C GLY A 281 9.78 3.16 -13.93
N GLN A 282 8.99 2.89 -12.90
CA GLN A 282 8.86 3.71 -11.70
C GLN A 282 9.30 2.90 -10.49
N TRP A 283 10.05 3.50 -9.61
CA TRP A 283 10.44 2.89 -8.35
C TRP A 283 9.42 3.14 -7.24
N PHE A 284 9.37 2.16 -6.34
CA PHE A 284 8.53 2.16 -5.14
C PHE A 284 9.31 1.60 -3.95
N VAL A 285 8.86 1.95 -2.74
CA VAL A 285 9.23 1.21 -1.52
C VAL A 285 7.98 0.55 -0.96
N ASP A 286 8.05 -0.76 -0.75
CA ASP A 286 6.97 -1.60 -0.23
C ASP A 286 7.22 -1.89 1.24
N TYR A 287 6.41 -1.28 2.09
CA TYR A 287 6.49 -1.46 3.54
C TYR A 287 5.83 -2.76 4.02
N LYS A 288 4.96 -3.37 3.21
CA LYS A 288 4.38 -4.68 3.53
C LYS A 288 5.37 -5.81 3.32
N GLN A 289 6.23 -5.70 2.30
CA GLN A 289 7.26 -6.68 1.97
C GLN A 289 8.66 -6.29 2.46
N GLY A 290 8.86 -5.04 2.89
CA GLY A 290 10.12 -4.55 3.41
C GLY A 290 11.20 -4.38 2.33
N ARG A 291 10.87 -3.88 1.13
CA ARG A 291 11.83 -3.78 0.04
C ARG A 291 11.54 -2.66 -0.95
N ALA A 292 12.56 -2.24 -1.68
CA ALA A 292 12.35 -1.47 -2.90
C ALA A 292 12.02 -2.40 -4.08
N PHE A 293 11.10 -1.97 -4.94
CA PHE A 293 10.77 -2.64 -6.18
C PHE A 293 10.43 -1.64 -7.27
N TRP A 294 10.37 -2.09 -8.51
CA TRP A 294 9.98 -1.25 -9.63
C TRP A 294 8.83 -1.88 -10.42
N SER A 295 8.08 -1.05 -11.11
CA SER A 295 7.06 -1.47 -12.05
C SER A 295 7.22 -0.73 -13.37
N SER A 296 6.86 -1.39 -14.48
CA SER A 296 6.93 -0.75 -15.81
C SER A 296 5.97 0.45 -15.88
N GLY A 297 6.31 1.44 -16.70
CA GLY A 297 5.53 2.68 -16.83
C GLY A 297 4.10 2.52 -17.36
N THR A 298 3.73 1.31 -17.73
CA THR A 298 2.36 0.93 -18.11
C THR A 298 1.49 0.58 -16.93
N ILE A 299 2.08 0.34 -15.76
CA ILE A 299 1.33 0.05 -14.53
C ILE A 299 1.39 1.27 -13.61
N PRO A 300 0.33 1.74 -13.18
CA PRO A 300 0.26 3.13 -12.92
C PRO A 300 -0.47 3.49 -11.66
N GLY A 301 -0.55 2.69 -10.65
CA GLY A 301 -1.12 3.01 -9.37
C GLY A 301 -0.09 2.83 -8.25
N GLY A 302 0.10 3.85 -7.45
CA GLY A 302 0.88 3.80 -6.22
C GLY A 302 0.30 4.77 -5.21
N PHE A 303 0.54 4.48 -3.95
CA PHE A 303 0.23 5.38 -2.86
C PHE A 303 1.31 6.44 -2.73
N GLY A 304 1.02 7.50 -1.97
CA GLY A 304 2.00 8.52 -1.60
C GLY A 304 2.21 8.56 -0.09
N ARG A 305 3.42 8.84 0.33
CA ARG A 305 3.76 9.30 1.66
C ARG A 305 4.72 10.46 1.51
N LEU A 306 4.24 11.64 1.83
CA LEU A 306 5.01 12.83 1.55
C LEU A 306 5.98 13.12 2.68
N CYS A 307 7.09 13.71 2.29
CA CYS A 307 8.06 14.27 3.22
C CYS A 307 8.42 15.71 2.84
N ARG A 308 9.02 16.40 3.78
CA ARG A 308 9.68 17.68 3.58
C ARG A 308 10.92 17.76 4.48
N LYS A 309 11.87 18.62 4.13
CA LYS A 309 13.01 18.87 4.99
C LYS A 309 12.63 19.91 6.04
N GLU A 310 12.94 19.63 7.28
CA GLU A 310 12.84 20.63 8.33
C GLU A 310 13.91 21.69 8.12
N LYS A 311 13.56 22.97 8.25
CA LYS A 311 14.49 24.09 8.09
C LYS A 311 15.19 24.39 9.39
#